data_0d19508f94cc484e36f6fe96aef032be
#
_entry.id   0d19508f94cc484e36f6fe96aef032be
#
_cell.length_a   1.000
_cell.length_b   1.000
_cell.length_c   1.000
_cell.angle_alpha   90.00
_cell.angle_beta   90.00
_cell.angle_gamma   90.00
#
_symmetry.space_group_name_H-M   'P 1'
#
loop_
_entity.id
_entity.type
_entity.pdbx_description
1 polymer ?
#
loop_
_entity_poly.entity_id
_entity_poly.type
_entity_poly.pdbx_seq_one_letter_code
_entity_poly.pdbx_strand_id
1 'polypeptide(L)'
;MRYRLLALDVDGTLLDPAGILRPTVRAAVSAVQQRGLRVVLCTGRRFRTALPLAQALQLEGPLVVHNGALVKDAVSGQTLQCQYMSAAMYLQAQALLRQLSTPMAYIDAFHENVDIVTEPMERAHPFQREYLQDNLAHCRIVEALDSPPAHGVVLMGIMADGESLQALRPAIVQALGSQGRVHMLHNKSYQGYILEVLQAGVSKWQGLQSIAIQEGIAPEEIMAIGDDHNDLDMIRSAGLGIAMGNAVAEVLEAADVVTGSNAEDGLVQALERFILRS
;
A
#
# COMPACT_ATOMS: atom_id res chain seq x y z
N MET A 1 21.49 3.82 19.33
CA MET A 1 20.29 4.45 18.72
C MET A 1 19.08 3.64 19.16
N ARG A 2 17.96 4.28 19.51
CA ARG A 2 16.76 3.58 20.01
C ARG A 2 16.06 2.79 18.89
N TYR A 3 15.96 3.37 17.70
CA TYR A 3 15.29 2.75 16.56
C TYR A 3 16.29 2.14 15.59
N ARG A 4 15.94 1.00 15.01
CA ARG A 4 16.73 0.24 14.03
C ARG A 4 16.05 0.19 12.66
N LEU A 5 14.71 0.37 12.62
CA LEU A 5 13.92 0.33 11.40
C LEU A 5 13.00 1.55 11.33
N LEU A 6 12.95 2.18 10.15
CA LEU A 6 12.04 3.24 9.76
C LEU A 6 11.08 2.71 8.70
N ALA A 7 9.80 2.63 9.02
CA ALA A 7 8.73 2.28 8.10
C ALA A 7 8.07 3.55 7.57
N LEU A 8 8.03 3.72 6.27
CA LEU A 8 7.48 4.89 5.60
C LEU A 8 6.33 4.51 4.67
N ASP A 9 5.18 5.14 4.86
CA ASP A 9 4.19 5.20 3.81
C ASP A 9 4.66 6.08 2.65
N VAL A 10 4.01 5.98 1.51
CA VAL A 10 4.38 6.68 0.27
C VAL A 10 3.46 7.85 -0.03
N ASP A 11 2.16 7.60 -0.24
CA ASP A 11 1.22 8.59 -0.77
C ASP A 11 0.60 9.45 0.32
N GLY A 12 1.02 10.68 0.46
CA GLY A 12 0.62 11.58 1.55
C GLY A 12 1.66 11.65 2.67
N THR A 13 2.70 10.82 2.62
CA THR A 13 3.80 10.77 3.59
C THR A 13 5.15 11.09 2.94
N LEU A 14 5.66 10.18 2.09
CA LEU A 14 6.94 10.34 1.40
C LEU A 14 6.86 11.36 0.25
N LEU A 15 5.74 11.35 -0.47
CA LEU A 15 5.49 12.21 -1.61
C LEU A 15 4.70 13.45 -1.19
N ASP A 16 4.99 14.58 -1.84
CA ASP A 16 4.21 15.80 -1.67
C ASP A 16 2.80 15.69 -2.30
N PRO A 17 1.91 16.69 -2.13
CA PRO A 17 0.57 16.66 -2.71
C PRO A 17 0.51 16.54 -4.24
N ALA A 18 1.61 16.86 -4.95
CA ALA A 18 1.74 16.69 -6.39
C ALA A 18 2.28 15.29 -6.79
N GLY A 19 2.53 14.42 -5.80
CA GLY A 19 3.11 13.07 -6.04
C GLY A 19 4.62 13.09 -6.32
N ILE A 20 5.32 14.16 -5.93
CA ILE A 20 6.75 14.34 -6.20
C ILE A 20 7.57 13.99 -4.97
N LEU A 21 8.63 13.18 -5.15
CA LEU A 21 9.66 12.97 -4.14
C LEU A 21 10.60 14.17 -4.11
N ARG A 22 10.43 15.04 -3.08
CA ARG A 22 11.23 16.27 -2.95
C ARG A 22 12.69 15.98 -2.61
N PRO A 23 13.64 16.81 -3.10
CA PRO A 23 15.07 16.65 -2.79
C PRO A 23 15.37 16.67 -1.29
N THR A 24 14.65 17.49 -0.50
CA THR A 24 14.76 17.58 0.96
C THR A 24 14.42 16.25 1.64
N VAL A 25 13.34 15.61 1.23
CA VAL A 25 12.91 14.30 1.72
C VAL A 25 13.93 13.22 1.37
N ARG A 26 14.39 13.20 0.11
CA ARG A 26 15.42 12.26 -0.34
C ARG A 26 16.71 12.40 0.47
N ALA A 27 17.16 13.64 0.73
CA ALA A 27 18.36 13.89 1.53
C ALA A 27 18.20 13.43 2.98
N ALA A 28 17.04 13.69 3.60
CA ALA A 28 16.75 13.26 4.96
C ALA A 28 16.72 11.72 5.10
N VAL A 29 16.06 11.03 4.16
CA VAL A 29 16.05 9.55 4.14
C VAL A 29 17.45 8.99 3.96
N SER A 30 18.26 9.55 3.05
CA SER A 30 19.66 9.17 2.87
C SER A 30 20.48 9.36 4.15
N ALA A 31 20.29 10.48 4.87
CA ALA A 31 20.97 10.73 6.14
C ALA A 31 20.58 9.70 7.22
N VAL A 32 19.33 9.25 7.24
CA VAL A 32 18.84 8.19 8.14
C VAL A 32 19.53 6.85 7.82
N GLN A 33 19.64 6.49 6.52
CA GLN A 33 20.35 5.29 6.08
C GLN A 33 21.85 5.33 6.48
N GLN A 34 22.50 6.49 6.34
CA GLN A 34 23.90 6.66 6.74
C GLN A 34 24.11 6.50 8.24
N ARG A 35 23.09 6.68 9.05
CA ARG A 35 23.11 6.35 10.49
C ARG A 35 22.86 4.88 10.80
N GLY A 36 22.68 4.04 9.77
CA GLY A 36 22.49 2.61 9.90
C GLY A 36 21.07 2.15 10.20
N LEU A 37 20.05 3.02 10.07
CA LEU A 37 18.66 2.56 10.13
C LEU A 37 18.25 1.87 8.84
N ARG A 38 17.55 0.75 9.00
CA ARG A 38 16.83 0.09 7.91
C ARG A 38 15.63 0.95 7.51
N VAL A 39 15.53 1.35 6.26
CA VAL A 39 14.35 2.06 5.73
C VAL A 39 13.54 1.10 4.88
N VAL A 40 12.23 0.98 5.16
CA VAL A 40 11.28 0.13 4.45
C VAL A 40 10.09 0.97 3.99
N LEU A 41 9.79 0.96 2.69
CA LEU A 41 8.55 1.53 2.18
C LEU A 41 7.40 0.55 2.43
N CYS A 42 6.30 1.04 3.01
CA CYS A 42 5.10 0.29 3.31
C CYS A 42 3.91 0.96 2.62
N THR A 43 3.44 0.43 1.49
CA THR A 43 2.50 1.14 0.62
C THR A 43 1.39 0.26 0.06
N GLY A 44 0.26 0.88 -0.29
CA GLY A 44 -0.78 0.24 -1.12
C GLY A 44 -0.38 0.07 -2.58
N ARG A 45 0.65 0.76 -3.03
CA ARG A 45 1.11 0.68 -4.43
C ARG A 45 1.51 -0.74 -4.83
N ARG A 46 1.38 -1.02 -6.15
CA ARG A 46 1.97 -2.19 -6.77
C ARG A 46 3.49 -2.10 -6.72
N PHE A 47 4.18 -3.24 -6.70
CA PHE A 47 5.65 -3.29 -6.73
C PHE A 47 6.24 -2.45 -7.87
N ARG A 48 5.67 -2.56 -9.08
CA ARG A 48 6.08 -1.80 -10.26
C ARG A 48 6.09 -0.29 -10.06
N THR A 49 5.13 0.25 -9.31
CA THR A 49 5.01 1.69 -9.06
C THR A 49 5.73 2.15 -7.78
N ALA A 50 6.05 1.24 -6.88
CA ALA A 50 6.86 1.51 -5.69
C ALA A 50 8.37 1.42 -5.97
N LEU A 51 8.80 0.51 -6.86
CA LEU A 51 10.20 0.25 -7.18
C LEU A 51 10.99 1.50 -7.64
N PRO A 52 10.48 2.37 -8.54
CA PRO A 52 11.19 3.59 -8.93
C PRO A 52 11.48 4.53 -7.75
N LEU A 53 10.58 4.59 -6.75
CA LEU A 53 10.79 5.39 -5.54
C LEU A 53 11.88 4.79 -4.65
N ALA A 54 11.87 3.46 -4.47
CA ALA A 54 12.92 2.76 -3.74
C ALA A 54 14.28 2.99 -4.40
N GLN A 55 14.35 2.92 -5.73
CA GLN A 55 15.57 3.20 -6.50
C GLN A 55 16.03 4.66 -6.34
N ALA A 56 15.11 5.63 -6.41
CA ALA A 56 15.42 7.04 -6.20
C ALA A 56 15.96 7.33 -4.80
N LEU A 57 15.52 6.55 -3.80
CA LEU A 57 15.99 6.59 -2.42
C LEU A 57 17.20 5.69 -2.16
N GLN A 58 17.68 4.95 -3.16
CA GLN A 58 18.77 3.97 -3.03
C GLN A 58 18.49 2.92 -1.93
N LEU A 59 17.23 2.49 -1.81
CA LEU A 59 16.83 1.43 -0.89
C LEU A 59 17.17 0.07 -1.49
N GLU A 60 17.90 -0.74 -0.73
CA GLU A 60 18.19 -2.13 -1.04
C GLU A 60 17.44 -3.04 -0.06
N GLY A 61 16.80 -4.10 -0.59
CA GLY A 61 16.07 -5.10 0.20
C GLY A 61 14.56 -4.95 0.15
N PRO A 62 13.83 -5.34 1.22
CA PRO A 62 12.39 -5.54 1.15
C PRO A 62 11.58 -4.26 1.05
N LEU A 63 10.53 -4.31 0.22
CA LEU A 63 9.42 -3.35 0.14
C LEU A 63 8.12 -4.06 0.53
N VAL A 64 7.31 -3.43 1.33
CA VAL A 64 5.94 -3.87 1.65
C VAL A 64 4.99 -3.18 0.68
N VAL A 65 4.35 -3.94 -0.19
CA VAL A 65 3.49 -3.45 -1.27
C VAL A 65 2.12 -4.10 -1.23
N HIS A 66 1.15 -3.59 -2.00
CA HIS A 66 -0.24 -4.06 -1.97
C HIS A 66 -0.79 -4.13 -0.54
N ASN A 67 -0.59 -3.08 0.25
CA ASN A 67 -1.03 -3.01 1.65
C ASN A 67 -0.51 -4.14 2.54
N GLY A 68 0.63 -4.75 2.20
CA GLY A 68 1.24 -5.84 2.96
C GLY A 68 0.92 -7.23 2.42
N ALA A 69 0.12 -7.37 1.37
CA ALA A 69 -0.13 -8.65 0.71
C ALA A 69 1.14 -9.24 0.07
N LEU A 70 2.08 -8.37 -0.34
CA LEU A 70 3.38 -8.77 -0.86
C LEU A 70 4.52 -8.07 -0.11
N VAL A 71 5.59 -8.82 0.16
CA VAL A 71 6.91 -8.30 0.48
C VAL A 71 7.87 -8.74 -0.62
N LYS A 72 8.49 -7.78 -1.30
CA LYS A 72 9.37 -8.05 -2.45
C LYS A 72 10.72 -7.36 -2.28
N ASP A 73 11.76 -8.03 -2.72
CA ASP A 73 13.10 -7.46 -2.73
C ASP A 73 13.26 -6.42 -3.85
N ALA A 74 13.71 -5.22 -3.51
CA ALA A 74 13.81 -4.10 -4.45
C ALA A 74 14.93 -4.30 -5.51
N VAL A 75 15.92 -5.13 -5.24
CA VAL A 75 17.04 -5.37 -6.15
C VAL A 75 16.73 -6.47 -7.15
N SER A 76 16.30 -7.63 -6.64
CA SER A 76 16.04 -8.82 -7.47
C SER A 76 14.61 -8.90 -8.01
N GLY A 77 13.66 -8.18 -7.39
CA GLY A 77 12.23 -8.30 -7.67
C GLY A 77 11.61 -9.62 -7.17
N GLN A 78 12.36 -10.42 -6.42
CA GLN A 78 11.87 -11.67 -5.86
C GLN A 78 10.82 -11.42 -4.77
N THR A 79 9.83 -12.30 -4.70
CA THR A 79 8.83 -12.30 -3.64
C THR A 79 9.40 -13.01 -2.41
N LEU A 80 9.53 -12.25 -1.32
CA LEU A 80 10.01 -12.74 -0.03
C LEU A 80 8.87 -13.29 0.82
N GLN A 81 7.69 -12.65 0.72
CA GLN A 81 6.45 -13.09 1.36
C GLN A 81 5.25 -12.72 0.51
N CYS A 82 4.24 -13.59 0.52
CA CYS A 82 2.97 -13.34 -0.13
C CYS A 82 1.81 -13.90 0.68
N GLN A 83 0.71 -13.17 0.72
CA GLN A 83 -0.56 -13.64 1.27
C GLN A 83 -1.64 -13.53 0.19
N TYR A 84 -1.96 -14.67 -0.43
CA TYR A 84 -2.98 -14.76 -1.47
C TYR A 84 -4.40 -14.87 -0.88
N MET A 85 -5.36 -14.38 -1.62
CA MET A 85 -6.78 -14.62 -1.36
C MET A 85 -7.11 -16.11 -1.52
N SER A 86 -7.95 -16.63 -0.63
CA SER A 86 -8.52 -17.97 -0.84
C SER A 86 -9.43 -17.99 -2.06
N ALA A 87 -9.56 -19.14 -2.73
CA ALA A 87 -10.43 -19.28 -3.91
C ALA A 87 -11.91 -18.93 -3.60
N ALA A 88 -12.39 -19.30 -2.41
CA ALA A 88 -13.74 -18.96 -1.97
C ALA A 88 -13.94 -17.45 -1.83
N MET A 89 -13.00 -16.76 -1.18
CA MET A 89 -13.05 -15.31 -1.02
C MET A 89 -12.91 -14.58 -2.36
N TYR A 90 -12.03 -15.07 -3.24
CA TYR A 90 -11.90 -14.53 -4.59
C TYR A 90 -13.22 -14.53 -5.34
N LEU A 91 -13.91 -15.69 -5.41
CA LEU A 91 -15.20 -15.83 -6.11
C LEU A 91 -16.27 -14.93 -5.50
N GLN A 92 -16.31 -14.83 -4.19
CA GLN A 92 -17.27 -13.98 -3.47
C GLN A 92 -16.99 -12.49 -3.74
N ALA A 93 -15.75 -12.05 -3.65
CA ALA A 93 -15.36 -10.68 -3.93
C ALA A 93 -15.64 -10.30 -5.39
N GLN A 94 -15.24 -11.16 -6.33
CA GLN A 94 -15.47 -10.98 -7.76
C GLN A 94 -16.95 -10.78 -8.10
N ALA A 95 -17.84 -11.63 -7.56
CA ALA A 95 -19.27 -11.54 -7.80
C ALA A 95 -19.88 -10.22 -7.27
N LEU A 96 -19.40 -9.71 -6.13
CA LEU A 96 -19.87 -8.45 -5.55
C LEU A 96 -19.32 -7.25 -6.31
N LEU A 97 -18.04 -7.22 -6.62
CA LEU A 97 -17.39 -6.11 -7.32
C LEU A 97 -17.97 -5.94 -8.73
N ARG A 98 -18.26 -7.04 -9.43
CA ARG A 98 -18.87 -7.06 -10.77
C ARG A 98 -20.24 -6.36 -10.82
N GLN A 99 -20.93 -6.18 -9.70
CA GLN A 99 -22.21 -5.46 -9.65
C GLN A 99 -22.06 -3.98 -10.00
N LEU A 100 -20.90 -3.37 -9.74
CA LEU A 100 -20.65 -1.95 -9.96
C LEU A 100 -19.70 -1.69 -11.14
N SER A 101 -18.63 -2.48 -11.27
CA SER A 101 -17.60 -2.27 -12.28
C SER A 101 -16.94 -3.61 -12.67
N THR A 102 -16.05 -3.58 -13.66
CA THR A 102 -15.24 -4.73 -14.05
C THR A 102 -14.21 -5.04 -12.96
N PRO A 103 -14.20 -6.25 -12.34
CA PRO A 103 -13.23 -6.56 -11.31
C PRO A 103 -11.79 -6.57 -11.84
N MET A 104 -10.87 -6.06 -11.03
CA MET A 104 -9.42 -6.17 -11.25
C MET A 104 -8.84 -7.14 -10.22
N ALA A 105 -8.20 -8.21 -10.67
CA ALA A 105 -7.43 -9.12 -9.83
C ALA A 105 -5.95 -8.75 -9.93
N TYR A 106 -5.35 -8.33 -8.82
CA TYR A 106 -3.93 -8.02 -8.75
C TYR A 106 -3.16 -9.29 -8.42
N ILE A 107 -2.11 -9.57 -9.21
CA ILE A 107 -1.32 -10.80 -9.14
C ILE A 107 0.17 -10.50 -8.98
N ASP A 108 0.92 -11.48 -8.49
CA ASP A 108 2.38 -11.40 -8.38
C ASP A 108 3.07 -12.04 -9.61
N ALA A 109 2.99 -11.35 -10.74
CA ALA A 109 3.63 -11.76 -12.00
C ALA A 109 4.49 -10.63 -12.61
N PHE A 110 5.21 -9.89 -11.74
CA PHE A 110 6.07 -8.77 -12.14
C PHE A 110 7.08 -9.14 -13.23
N HIS A 111 7.73 -10.30 -13.14
CA HIS A 111 8.71 -10.78 -14.11
C HIS A 111 8.09 -11.18 -15.46
N GLU A 112 6.79 -11.44 -15.49
CA GLU A 112 6.02 -11.65 -16.73
C GLU A 112 5.46 -10.34 -17.29
N ASN A 113 5.79 -9.21 -16.67
CA ASN A 113 5.27 -7.88 -16.99
C ASN A 113 3.75 -7.74 -16.83
N VAL A 114 3.11 -8.56 -15.99
CA VAL A 114 1.68 -8.51 -15.68
C VAL A 114 1.48 -8.25 -14.20
N ASP A 115 0.64 -7.26 -13.86
CA ASP A 115 0.27 -6.93 -12.48
C ASP A 115 -1.23 -7.12 -12.26
N ILE A 116 -2.04 -6.97 -13.32
CA ILE A 116 -3.50 -6.94 -13.26
C ILE A 116 -4.07 -7.96 -14.25
N VAL A 117 -5.04 -8.75 -13.79
CA VAL A 117 -5.91 -9.54 -14.66
C VAL A 117 -7.32 -8.98 -14.53
N THR A 118 -7.97 -8.67 -15.64
CA THR A 118 -9.30 -8.06 -15.67
C THR A 118 -10.13 -8.60 -16.81
N GLU A 119 -11.43 -8.39 -16.75
CA GLU A 119 -12.37 -8.64 -17.86
C GLU A 119 -12.36 -7.47 -18.84
N PRO A 120 -13.03 -7.59 -20.02
CA PRO A 120 -13.15 -6.50 -20.97
C PRO A 120 -13.71 -5.22 -20.34
N MET A 121 -13.18 -4.05 -20.78
CA MET A 121 -13.38 -2.76 -20.11
C MET A 121 -14.73 -2.08 -20.40
N GLU A 122 -15.61 -2.67 -21.20
CA GLU A 122 -16.88 -2.06 -21.62
C GLU A 122 -17.79 -1.73 -20.43
N ARG A 123 -17.72 -2.55 -19.37
CA ARG A 123 -18.48 -2.37 -18.12
C ARG A 123 -17.70 -1.64 -17.03
N ALA A 124 -16.44 -1.29 -17.29
CA ALA A 124 -15.63 -0.57 -16.32
C ALA A 124 -16.14 0.87 -16.14
N HIS A 125 -16.17 1.33 -14.88
CA HIS A 125 -16.43 2.74 -14.57
C HIS A 125 -15.45 3.65 -15.30
N PRO A 126 -15.81 4.88 -15.71
CA PRO A 126 -14.90 5.78 -16.45
C PRO A 126 -13.53 5.96 -15.79
N PHE A 127 -13.46 6.18 -14.48
CA PHE A 127 -12.19 6.30 -13.73
C PHE A 127 -11.35 5.03 -13.81
N GLN A 128 -11.96 3.86 -13.73
CA GLN A 128 -11.27 2.59 -13.85
C GLN A 128 -10.79 2.33 -15.28
N ARG A 129 -11.56 2.75 -16.27
CA ARG A 129 -11.18 2.61 -17.68
C ARG A 129 -9.94 3.41 -17.99
N GLU A 130 -9.87 4.66 -17.54
CA GLU A 130 -8.68 5.51 -17.66
C GLU A 130 -7.46 4.85 -16.99
N TYR A 131 -7.61 4.40 -15.74
CA TYR A 131 -6.56 3.67 -15.03
C TYR A 131 -6.07 2.42 -15.78
N LEU A 132 -6.99 1.62 -16.31
CA LEU A 132 -6.64 0.40 -17.06
C LEU A 132 -5.97 0.73 -18.41
N GLN A 133 -6.39 1.80 -19.08
CA GLN A 133 -5.76 2.26 -20.32
C GLN A 133 -4.31 2.69 -20.10
N ASP A 134 -4.05 3.47 -19.06
CA ASP A 134 -2.70 3.89 -18.69
C ASP A 134 -1.79 2.73 -18.26
N ASN A 135 -2.39 1.64 -17.78
CA ASN A 135 -1.68 0.45 -17.34
C ASN A 135 -1.82 -0.76 -18.29
N LEU A 136 -2.31 -0.56 -19.49
CA LEU A 136 -2.67 -1.64 -20.44
C LEU A 136 -1.50 -2.60 -20.71
N ALA A 137 -0.28 -2.08 -20.79
CA ALA A 137 0.94 -2.86 -21.00
C ALA A 137 1.21 -3.89 -19.87
N HIS A 138 0.55 -3.73 -18.72
CA HIS A 138 0.69 -4.56 -17.52
C HIS A 138 -0.61 -5.25 -17.14
N CYS A 139 -1.61 -5.21 -18.04
CA CYS A 139 -2.90 -5.84 -17.86
C CYS A 139 -3.03 -7.06 -18.78
N ARG A 140 -3.53 -8.16 -18.22
CA ARG A 140 -4.02 -9.32 -18.98
C ARG A 140 -5.53 -9.27 -18.99
N ILE A 141 -6.12 -9.13 -20.17
CA ILE A 141 -7.58 -9.16 -20.35
C ILE A 141 -7.99 -10.61 -20.62
N VAL A 142 -8.93 -11.13 -19.84
CA VAL A 142 -9.51 -12.48 -19.96
C VAL A 142 -11.01 -12.35 -20.23
N GLU A 143 -11.61 -13.37 -20.82
CA GLU A 143 -13.05 -13.38 -21.12
C GLU A 143 -13.89 -13.27 -19.83
N ALA A 144 -13.51 -14.02 -18.79
CA ALA A 144 -14.15 -13.98 -17.48
C ALA A 144 -13.16 -14.32 -16.36
N LEU A 145 -13.39 -13.74 -15.18
CA LEU A 145 -12.65 -14.01 -13.94
C LEU A 145 -13.35 -15.08 -13.07
N ASP A 146 -13.87 -16.15 -13.69
CA ASP A 146 -14.67 -17.18 -13.00
C ASP A 146 -13.82 -18.14 -12.15
N SER A 147 -12.49 -18.03 -12.23
CA SER A 147 -11.54 -18.74 -11.37
C SER A 147 -10.32 -17.86 -11.08
N PRO A 148 -9.64 -18.08 -9.92
CA PRO A 148 -8.43 -17.34 -9.61
C PRO A 148 -7.35 -17.57 -10.68
N PRO A 149 -6.63 -16.51 -11.12
CA PRO A 149 -5.44 -16.64 -11.95
C PRO A 149 -4.38 -17.58 -11.35
N ALA A 150 -3.61 -18.25 -12.22
CA ALA A 150 -2.63 -19.26 -11.81
C ALA A 150 -1.54 -18.75 -10.84
N HIS A 151 -1.19 -17.47 -10.90
CA HIS A 151 -0.21 -16.83 -9.99
C HIS A 151 -0.78 -16.50 -8.61
N GLY A 152 -2.03 -16.84 -8.33
CA GLY A 152 -2.74 -16.39 -7.12
C GLY A 152 -3.11 -14.91 -7.21
N VAL A 153 -4.04 -14.50 -6.35
CA VAL A 153 -4.53 -13.11 -6.30
C VAL A 153 -4.18 -12.52 -4.94
N VAL A 154 -3.49 -11.40 -4.94
CA VAL A 154 -3.07 -10.71 -3.71
C VAL A 154 -4.16 -9.79 -3.18
N LEU A 155 -4.91 -9.17 -4.07
CA LEU A 155 -6.11 -8.40 -3.77
C LEU A 155 -6.99 -8.27 -5.01
N MET A 156 -8.26 -7.97 -4.81
CA MET A 156 -9.17 -7.55 -5.86
C MET A 156 -9.65 -6.13 -5.62
N GLY A 157 -9.95 -5.41 -6.70
CA GLY A 157 -10.47 -4.05 -6.57
C GLY A 157 -11.30 -3.60 -7.76
N ILE A 158 -12.00 -2.50 -7.56
CA ILE A 158 -12.67 -1.71 -8.59
C ILE A 158 -12.46 -0.22 -8.30
N MET A 159 -12.57 0.60 -9.34
CA MET A 159 -12.60 2.05 -9.19
C MET A 159 -13.94 2.60 -9.63
N ALA A 160 -14.47 3.55 -8.85
CA ALA A 160 -15.68 4.28 -9.17
C ALA A 160 -15.71 5.62 -8.39
N ASP A 161 -16.83 6.33 -8.47
CA ASP A 161 -17.10 7.46 -7.61
C ASP A 161 -17.31 7.03 -6.15
N GLY A 162 -17.10 7.97 -5.22
CA GLY A 162 -17.16 7.68 -3.78
C GLY A 162 -18.54 7.23 -3.29
N GLU A 163 -19.62 7.78 -3.85
CA GLU A 163 -21.00 7.45 -3.46
C GLU A 163 -21.34 6.00 -3.81
N SER A 164 -21.06 5.61 -5.06
CA SER A 164 -21.30 4.25 -5.55
C SER A 164 -20.52 3.20 -4.75
N LEU A 165 -19.23 3.49 -4.43
CA LEU A 165 -18.40 2.56 -3.63
C LEU A 165 -18.86 2.52 -2.16
N GLN A 166 -19.26 3.64 -1.57
CA GLN A 166 -19.83 3.67 -0.21
C GLN A 166 -21.11 2.87 -0.11
N ALA A 167 -21.97 2.91 -1.14
CA ALA A 167 -23.20 2.11 -1.19
C ALA A 167 -22.92 0.60 -1.28
N LEU A 168 -21.87 0.19 -2.04
CA LEU A 168 -21.51 -1.22 -2.22
C LEU A 168 -20.74 -1.80 -1.02
N ARG A 169 -19.90 -1.00 -0.38
CA ARG A 169 -18.96 -1.44 0.68
C ARG A 169 -19.62 -2.25 1.81
N PRO A 170 -20.80 -1.88 2.39
CA PRO A 170 -21.41 -2.66 3.46
C PRO A 170 -21.75 -4.10 3.06
N ALA A 171 -22.24 -4.31 1.84
CA ALA A 171 -22.56 -5.64 1.32
C ALA A 171 -21.30 -6.51 1.23
N ILE A 172 -20.18 -5.93 0.77
CA ILE A 172 -18.89 -6.64 0.69
C ILE A 172 -18.40 -6.98 2.10
N VAL A 173 -18.39 -6.02 3.02
CA VAL A 173 -17.95 -6.23 4.42
C VAL A 173 -18.79 -7.32 5.09
N GLN A 174 -20.12 -7.30 4.92
CA GLN A 174 -21.02 -8.31 5.46
C GLN A 174 -20.75 -9.70 4.87
N ALA A 175 -20.57 -9.79 3.57
CA ALA A 175 -20.36 -11.05 2.89
C ALA A 175 -19.02 -11.70 3.27
N LEU A 176 -17.95 -10.91 3.34
CA LEU A 176 -16.61 -11.40 3.68
C LEU A 176 -16.45 -11.69 5.18
N GLY A 177 -17.20 -11.00 6.04
CA GLY A 177 -17.12 -11.13 7.50
C GLY A 177 -15.67 -10.98 8.01
N SER A 178 -15.22 -11.91 8.82
CA SER A 178 -13.86 -11.92 9.38
C SER A 178 -12.79 -12.46 8.41
N GLN A 179 -13.17 -12.92 7.22
CA GLN A 179 -12.22 -13.51 6.25
C GLN A 179 -11.55 -12.47 5.36
N GLY A 180 -12.13 -11.26 5.26
CA GLY A 180 -11.64 -10.22 4.39
C GLY A 180 -11.47 -8.87 5.06
N ARG A 181 -10.60 -8.06 4.47
CA ARG A 181 -10.43 -6.63 4.79
C ARG A 181 -10.82 -5.82 3.57
N VAL A 182 -11.51 -4.71 3.77
CA VAL A 182 -11.97 -3.82 2.70
C VAL A 182 -11.42 -2.42 2.93
N HIS A 183 -10.60 -1.97 2.01
CA HIS A 183 -10.11 -0.59 1.98
C HIS A 183 -10.87 0.21 0.93
N MET A 184 -11.11 1.47 1.22
CA MET A 184 -11.61 2.44 0.26
C MET A 184 -10.72 3.67 0.34
N LEU A 185 -9.93 3.89 -0.71
CA LEU A 185 -8.88 4.90 -0.76
C LEU A 185 -9.16 5.89 -1.88
N HIS A 186 -8.88 7.17 -1.65
CA HIS A 186 -8.97 8.18 -2.69
C HIS A 186 -7.78 8.06 -3.64
N ASN A 187 -8.06 7.86 -4.93
CA ASN A 187 -7.02 7.85 -5.96
C ASN A 187 -6.90 9.25 -6.57
N LYS A 188 -5.91 10.00 -6.13
CA LYS A 188 -5.71 11.39 -6.55
C LYS A 188 -5.36 11.52 -8.04
N SER A 189 -4.75 10.52 -8.65
CA SER A 189 -4.35 10.55 -10.06
C SER A 189 -5.51 10.41 -11.03
N TYR A 190 -6.59 9.70 -10.65
CA TYR A 190 -7.75 9.38 -11.50
C TYR A 190 -9.05 9.99 -10.98
N GLN A 191 -8.97 10.94 -10.04
CA GLN A 191 -10.08 11.70 -9.45
C GLN A 191 -11.24 10.84 -8.91
N GLY A 192 -10.98 9.56 -8.62
CA GLY A 192 -11.95 8.59 -8.12
C GLY A 192 -11.47 7.90 -6.86
N TYR A 193 -12.23 6.91 -6.45
CA TYR A 193 -11.86 6.04 -5.34
C TYR A 193 -11.57 4.64 -5.85
N ILE A 194 -10.67 3.94 -5.17
CA ILE A 194 -10.47 2.51 -5.33
C ILE A 194 -11.03 1.80 -4.10
N LEU A 195 -11.82 0.76 -4.32
CA LEU A 195 -12.23 -0.18 -3.29
C LEU A 195 -11.43 -1.46 -3.48
N GLU A 196 -10.70 -1.84 -2.46
CA GLU A 196 -9.82 -3.01 -2.44
C GLU A 196 -10.33 -4.03 -1.44
N VAL A 197 -10.31 -5.29 -1.84
CA VAL A 197 -10.63 -6.47 -1.02
C VAL A 197 -9.38 -7.31 -0.86
N LEU A 198 -8.96 -7.53 0.40
CA LEU A 198 -7.77 -8.27 0.76
C LEU A 198 -8.14 -9.43 1.70
N GLN A 199 -7.30 -10.47 1.74
CA GLN A 199 -7.41 -11.54 2.72
C GLN A 199 -7.30 -10.96 4.14
N ALA A 200 -8.04 -11.52 5.10
CA ALA A 200 -7.90 -11.16 6.51
C ALA A 200 -6.45 -11.34 7.00
N GLY A 201 -6.01 -10.45 7.86
CA GLY A 201 -4.64 -10.44 8.36
C GLY A 201 -3.64 -9.72 7.46
N VAL A 202 -4.02 -9.34 6.23
CA VAL A 202 -3.16 -8.47 5.40
C VAL A 202 -3.21 -7.04 5.94
N SER A 203 -2.05 -6.49 6.25
CA SER A 203 -1.85 -5.08 6.57
C SER A 203 -0.38 -4.68 6.34
N LYS A 204 -0.12 -3.39 6.22
CA LYS A 204 1.25 -2.86 6.13
C LYS A 204 2.10 -3.33 7.32
N TRP A 205 1.50 -3.40 8.51
CA TRP A 205 2.18 -3.90 9.71
C TRP A 205 2.56 -5.38 9.60
N GLN A 206 1.67 -6.24 9.12
CA GLN A 206 1.96 -7.67 8.95
C GLN A 206 3.13 -7.91 7.98
N GLY A 207 3.14 -7.19 6.85
CA GLY A 207 4.26 -7.24 5.92
C GLY A 207 5.56 -6.74 6.56
N LEU A 208 5.52 -5.61 7.27
CA LEU A 208 6.66 -5.04 7.98
C LEU A 208 7.16 -5.96 9.09
N GLN A 209 6.26 -6.54 9.88
CA GLN A 209 6.59 -7.44 10.98
C GLN A 209 7.36 -8.67 10.49
N SER A 210 7.03 -9.20 9.31
CA SER A 210 7.77 -10.32 8.75
C SER A 210 9.24 -9.98 8.47
N ILE A 211 9.51 -8.76 8.00
CA ILE A 211 10.86 -8.24 7.80
C ILE A 211 11.56 -8.07 9.15
N ALA A 212 10.90 -7.42 10.10
CA ALA A 212 11.45 -7.16 11.42
C ALA A 212 11.84 -8.45 12.16
N ILE A 213 10.99 -9.49 12.10
CA ILE A 213 11.28 -10.81 12.69
C ILE A 213 12.54 -11.43 12.06
N GLN A 214 12.67 -11.38 10.73
CA GLN A 214 13.84 -11.94 10.03
C GLN A 214 15.14 -11.20 10.38
N GLU A 215 15.06 -9.89 10.63
CA GLU A 215 16.21 -9.05 10.99
C GLU A 215 16.44 -8.97 12.52
N GLY A 216 15.64 -9.65 13.34
CA GLY A 216 15.73 -9.62 14.80
C GLY A 216 15.50 -8.21 15.37
N ILE A 217 14.51 -7.48 14.82
CA ILE A 217 14.10 -6.13 15.23
C ILE A 217 12.80 -6.25 16.00
N ALA A 218 12.80 -5.77 17.26
CA ALA A 218 11.59 -5.73 18.08
C ALA A 218 10.67 -4.57 17.66
N PRO A 219 9.33 -4.68 17.87
CA PRO A 219 8.39 -3.59 17.58
C PRO A 219 8.79 -2.25 18.18
N GLU A 220 9.34 -2.25 19.39
CA GLU A 220 9.81 -1.05 20.13
C GLU A 220 11.00 -0.36 19.46
N GLU A 221 11.70 -1.04 18.56
CA GLU A 221 12.83 -0.54 17.77
C GLU A 221 12.40 -0.01 16.39
N ILE A 222 11.09 -0.01 16.11
CA ILE A 222 10.51 0.45 14.84
C ILE A 222 9.92 1.86 15.03
N MET A 223 10.23 2.76 14.10
CA MET A 223 9.53 4.01 13.90
C MET A 223 8.67 3.90 12.65
N ALA A 224 7.39 4.26 12.72
CA ALA A 224 6.46 4.22 11.59
C ALA A 224 5.87 5.60 11.33
N ILE A 225 5.77 5.99 10.06
CA ILE A 225 5.21 7.29 9.64
C ILE A 225 4.20 7.03 8.52
N GLY A 226 2.98 7.59 8.67
CA GLY A 226 1.88 7.41 7.72
C GLY A 226 0.79 8.46 7.88
N ASP A 227 -0.25 8.40 7.02
CA ASP A 227 -1.33 9.39 6.98
C ASP A 227 -2.74 8.82 6.74
N ASP A 228 -2.91 7.59 6.28
CA ASP A 228 -4.24 7.07 5.92
C ASP A 228 -4.61 5.80 6.72
N HIS A 229 -5.86 5.38 6.61
CA HIS A 229 -6.45 4.25 7.35
C HIS A 229 -5.66 2.95 7.24
N ASN A 230 -4.99 2.71 6.10
CA ASN A 230 -4.15 1.53 5.91
C ASN A 230 -2.82 1.58 6.68
N ASP A 231 -2.49 2.73 7.31
CA ASP A 231 -1.33 2.91 8.19
C ASP A 231 -1.63 2.64 9.67
N LEU A 232 -2.90 2.61 10.06
CA LEU A 232 -3.32 2.52 11.47
C LEU A 232 -2.64 1.38 12.23
N ASP A 233 -2.58 0.19 11.63
CA ASP A 233 -1.96 -0.97 12.28
C ASP A 233 -0.46 -0.75 12.50
N MET A 234 0.21 -0.11 11.53
CA MET A 234 1.64 0.19 11.59
C MET A 234 1.93 1.30 12.62
N ILE A 235 1.13 2.36 12.62
CA ILE A 235 1.23 3.48 13.58
C ILE A 235 1.02 3.01 15.03
N ARG A 236 0.01 2.15 15.28
CA ARG A 236 -0.31 1.66 16.63
C ARG A 236 0.67 0.63 17.17
N SER A 237 1.34 -0.11 16.29
CA SER A 237 2.14 -1.27 16.69
C SER A 237 3.64 -0.98 16.75
N ALA A 238 4.11 0.09 16.13
CA ALA A 238 5.51 0.51 16.20
C ALA A 238 5.87 1.11 17.57
N GLY A 239 7.16 1.09 17.91
CA GLY A 239 7.69 1.72 19.12
C GLY A 239 7.61 3.26 19.12
N LEU A 240 7.39 3.86 17.93
CA LEU A 240 6.98 5.24 17.74
C LEU A 240 6.16 5.36 16.46
N GLY A 241 4.87 5.61 16.62
CA GLY A 241 3.95 5.90 15.53
C GLY A 241 3.80 7.41 15.32
N ILE A 242 4.09 7.89 14.12
CA ILE A 242 4.02 9.32 13.76
C ILE A 242 2.98 9.51 12.67
N ALA A 243 1.99 10.36 12.94
CA ALA A 243 1.02 10.82 11.95
C ALA A 243 1.55 12.04 11.21
N MET A 244 1.39 12.08 9.89
CA MET A 244 1.57 13.30 9.11
C MET A 244 0.49 14.33 9.46
N GLY A 245 0.77 15.64 9.34
CA GLY A 245 -0.21 16.69 9.62
C GLY A 245 -1.42 16.72 8.69
N ASN A 246 -1.32 16.07 7.54
CA ASN A 246 -2.42 15.84 6.58
C ASN A 246 -3.17 14.52 6.80
N ALA A 247 -2.88 13.79 7.87
CA ALA A 247 -3.46 12.47 8.11
C ALA A 247 -4.96 12.54 8.39
N VAL A 248 -5.65 11.43 8.15
CA VAL A 248 -7.06 11.26 8.53
C VAL A 248 -7.21 11.27 10.06
N ALA A 249 -8.38 11.64 10.57
CA ALA A 249 -8.64 11.85 11.99
C ALA A 249 -8.23 10.62 12.84
N GLU A 250 -8.58 9.42 12.40
CA GLU A 250 -8.29 8.18 13.12
C GLU A 250 -6.78 7.89 13.24
N VAL A 251 -5.97 8.33 12.28
CA VAL A 251 -4.50 8.21 12.33
C VAL A 251 -3.91 9.27 13.26
N LEU A 252 -4.42 10.52 13.20
CA LEU A 252 -4.03 11.58 14.14
C LEU A 252 -4.28 11.19 15.60
N GLU A 253 -5.42 10.56 15.88
CA GLU A 253 -5.80 10.10 17.24
C GLU A 253 -4.98 8.88 17.70
N ALA A 254 -4.54 8.04 16.78
CA ALA A 254 -3.82 6.80 17.09
C ALA A 254 -2.31 6.99 17.27
N ALA A 255 -1.74 8.07 16.75
CA ALA A 255 -0.30 8.30 16.73
C ALA A 255 0.23 8.82 18.06
N ASP A 256 1.48 8.44 18.39
CA ASP A 256 2.20 9.00 19.52
C ASP A 256 2.58 10.46 19.31
N VAL A 257 2.81 10.86 18.06
CA VAL A 257 3.23 12.20 17.65
C VAL A 257 2.61 12.57 16.32
N VAL A 258 2.25 13.85 16.19
CA VAL A 258 1.88 14.46 14.89
C VAL A 258 3.01 15.36 14.44
N THR A 259 3.43 15.24 13.18
CA THR A 259 4.41 16.11 12.51
C THR A 259 3.72 17.10 11.56
N GLY A 260 4.48 17.89 10.81
CA GLY A 260 3.92 18.74 9.75
C GLY A 260 3.29 17.95 8.62
N SER A 261 2.59 18.64 7.72
CA SER A 261 2.01 18.00 6.52
C SER A 261 3.10 17.61 5.50
N ASN A 262 2.75 16.74 4.56
CA ASN A 262 3.64 16.40 3.44
C ASN A 262 3.89 17.58 2.48
N ALA A 263 3.07 18.63 2.54
CA ALA A 263 3.31 19.89 1.83
C ALA A 263 4.39 20.76 2.51
N GLU A 264 4.63 20.55 3.82
CA GLU A 264 5.48 21.40 4.68
C GLU A 264 6.75 20.68 5.16
N ASP A 265 7.24 19.67 4.44
CA ASP A 265 8.37 18.84 4.86
C ASP A 265 8.18 18.12 6.21
N GLY A 266 6.93 17.73 6.55
CA GLY A 266 6.63 17.09 7.83
C GLY A 266 7.44 15.81 8.07
N LEU A 267 7.70 15.01 7.02
CA LEU A 267 8.59 13.86 7.13
C LEU A 267 10.00 14.27 7.54
N VAL A 268 10.57 15.31 6.91
CA VAL A 268 11.92 15.80 7.25
C VAL A 268 11.96 16.26 8.72
N GLN A 269 10.93 17.00 9.16
CA GLN A 269 10.82 17.47 10.56
C GLN A 269 10.83 16.30 11.55
N ALA A 270 10.07 15.22 11.25
CA ALA A 270 10.03 14.01 12.07
C ALA A 270 11.41 13.32 12.13
N LEU A 271 12.05 13.12 10.97
CA LEU A 271 13.37 12.49 10.90
C LEU A 271 14.45 13.29 11.62
N GLU A 272 14.45 14.63 11.48
CA GLU A 272 15.35 15.49 12.22
C GLU A 272 15.15 15.39 13.73
N ARG A 273 13.89 15.43 14.19
CA ARG A 273 13.55 15.44 15.62
C ARG A 273 13.94 14.14 16.31
N PHE A 274 13.71 12.99 15.69
CA PHE A 274 13.78 11.70 16.38
C PHE A 274 15.00 10.85 15.99
N ILE A 275 15.67 11.18 14.86
CA ILE A 275 16.80 10.40 14.38
C ILE A 275 18.03 11.28 14.16
N LEU A 276 17.92 12.40 13.42
CA LEU A 276 19.11 13.10 12.93
C LEU A 276 19.73 14.08 13.94
N ARG A 277 18.96 14.57 14.91
CA ARG A 277 19.43 15.46 15.98
C ARG A 277 19.62 14.75 17.33
N SER A 278 19.32 13.44 17.39
CA SER A 278 19.46 12.62 18.61
C SER A 278 20.85 12.01 18.75
#